data_5848d4183d71af733aad6131a6a8e930
#
_entry.id   5848d4183d71af733aad6131a6a8e930
#
_cell.length_a   1.000
_cell.length_b   1.000
_cell.length_c   1.000
_cell.angle_alpha   90.00
_cell.angle_beta   90.00
_cell.angle_gamma   90.00
#
_symmetry.space_group_name_H-M   'P 1'
#
loop_
_entity.id
_entity.type
_entity.pdbx_description
1 polymer ?
#
loop_
_entity_poly.entity_id
_entity_poly.type
_entity_poly.pdbx_seq_one_letter_code
_entity_poly.pdbx_strand_id
1 'polypeptide(L)'
;MDSRFKQSRVNIESFHGNVLLTGQVPDQHLRQLAEDNVRAMSDVKTVHNYITVGNQISYSTIMQDTSVTANTRGLIMKAAVVSDAKVRIHTEDGVLYVMGRLNGAEITDLNQVLQQVGNVTKIITLVDNIEQQSQTTSAFASPMINSTPTEQTPVAIDPDQVEPN
;
A
#
# COMPACT_ATOMS: atom_id res chain seq x y z
N MET A 1 11.56 -19.55 -15.58
CA MET A 1 11.54 -19.60 -14.11
C MET A 1 12.96 -19.91 -13.64
N ASP A 2 13.51 -19.08 -12.77
CA ASP A 2 14.89 -19.24 -12.31
C ASP A 2 15.05 -20.57 -11.55
N SER A 3 16.08 -21.36 -11.91
CA SER A 3 16.33 -22.68 -11.32
C SER A 3 16.57 -22.62 -9.80
N ARG A 4 16.93 -21.47 -9.28
CA ARG A 4 17.12 -21.23 -7.84
C ARG A 4 15.84 -21.37 -7.02
N PHE A 5 14.66 -21.23 -7.65
CA PHE A 5 13.36 -21.33 -6.99
C PHE A 5 12.70 -22.71 -7.08
N LYS A 6 13.43 -23.77 -7.43
CA LYS A 6 12.86 -25.12 -7.62
C LYS A 6 12.12 -25.69 -6.40
N GLN A 7 12.51 -25.30 -5.19
CA GLN A 7 11.88 -25.73 -3.94
C GLN A 7 11.04 -24.61 -3.31
N SER A 8 10.71 -23.61 -4.10
CA SER A 8 9.97 -22.44 -3.66
C SER A 8 8.56 -22.44 -4.25
N ARG A 9 7.65 -21.87 -3.49
CA ARG A 9 6.32 -21.47 -3.96
C ARG A 9 6.22 -19.96 -3.81
N VAL A 10 6.21 -19.24 -4.93
CA VAL A 10 6.12 -17.77 -4.93
C VAL A 10 4.93 -17.35 -5.79
N ASN A 11 4.02 -16.63 -5.20
CA ASN A 11 2.88 -16.01 -5.85
C ASN A 11 3.12 -14.50 -5.96
N ILE A 12 2.74 -13.94 -7.09
CA ILE A 12 2.87 -12.53 -7.40
C ILE A 12 1.49 -12.01 -7.80
N GLU A 13 0.97 -11.08 -7.02
CA GLU A 13 -0.26 -10.34 -7.35
C GLU A 13 0.08 -8.87 -7.57
N SER A 14 -0.42 -8.29 -8.64
CA SER A 14 -0.19 -6.89 -8.97
C SER A 14 -1.51 -6.14 -9.09
N PHE A 15 -1.54 -4.93 -8.51
CA PHE A 15 -2.69 -4.04 -8.59
C PHE A 15 -2.23 -2.58 -8.59
N HIS A 16 -2.39 -1.88 -9.71
CA HIS A 16 -2.01 -0.47 -9.88
C HIS A 16 -0.57 -0.13 -9.44
N GLY A 17 0.38 -0.99 -9.75
CA GLY A 17 1.79 -0.81 -9.41
C GLY A 17 2.16 -1.25 -7.99
N ASN A 18 1.20 -1.63 -7.17
CA ASN A 18 1.43 -2.32 -5.90
C ASN A 18 1.55 -3.82 -6.18
N VAL A 19 2.61 -4.42 -5.71
CA VAL A 19 2.88 -5.86 -5.88
C VAL A 19 2.91 -6.54 -4.53
N LEU A 20 2.15 -7.61 -4.41
CA LEU A 20 2.13 -8.52 -3.28
C LEU A 20 2.91 -9.78 -3.64
N LEU A 21 3.88 -10.14 -2.83
CA LEU A 21 4.61 -11.39 -2.89
C LEU A 21 4.21 -12.26 -1.70
N THR A 22 3.77 -13.48 -1.98
CA THR A 22 3.44 -14.49 -0.96
C THR A 22 4.03 -15.83 -1.33
N GLY A 23 4.02 -16.75 -0.40
CA GLY A 23 4.51 -18.10 -0.59
C GLY A 23 5.64 -18.48 0.36
N GLN A 24 6.39 -19.51 0.01
CA GLN A 24 7.44 -20.07 0.84
C GLN A 24 8.72 -20.27 0.03
N VAL A 25 9.85 -19.90 0.62
CA VAL A 25 11.18 -20.10 0.06
C VAL A 25 12.09 -20.76 1.10
N PRO A 26 13.11 -21.54 0.68
CA PRO A 26 13.98 -22.26 1.60
C PRO A 26 14.83 -21.37 2.51
N ASP A 27 15.16 -20.16 2.07
CA ASP A 27 16.07 -19.27 2.79
C ASP A 27 15.77 -17.78 2.55
N GLN A 28 16.36 -16.96 3.41
CA GLN A 28 16.19 -15.50 3.38
C GLN A 28 16.80 -14.85 2.11
N HIS A 29 17.83 -15.45 1.54
CA HIS A 29 18.43 -14.94 0.31
C HIS A 29 17.45 -15.00 -0.87
N LEU A 30 16.73 -16.10 -1.02
CA LEU A 30 15.69 -16.25 -2.05
C LEU A 30 14.50 -15.32 -1.81
N ARG A 31 14.14 -15.09 -0.56
CA ARG A 31 13.10 -14.10 -0.22
C ARG A 31 13.51 -12.70 -0.69
N GLN A 32 14.74 -12.28 -0.41
CA GLN A 32 15.25 -10.97 -0.85
C GLN A 32 15.39 -10.90 -2.37
N LEU A 33 15.90 -11.96 -2.99
CA LEU A 33 16.05 -12.02 -4.45
C LEU A 33 14.69 -11.89 -5.18
N ALA A 34 13.64 -12.50 -4.65
CA ALA A 34 12.29 -12.35 -5.21
C ALA A 34 11.83 -10.88 -5.17
N GLU A 35 12.07 -10.20 -4.06
CA GLU A 35 11.74 -8.78 -3.91
C GLU A 35 12.55 -7.90 -4.87
N ASP A 36 13.87 -8.09 -4.94
CA ASP A 36 14.77 -7.31 -5.78
C ASP A 36 14.40 -7.45 -7.27
N ASN A 37 14.06 -8.67 -7.72
CA ASN A 37 13.63 -8.92 -9.09
C ASN A 37 12.35 -8.15 -9.44
N VAL A 38 11.41 -8.09 -8.52
CA VAL A 38 10.15 -7.37 -8.73
C VAL A 38 10.35 -5.86 -8.68
N ARG A 39 11.18 -5.36 -7.76
CA ARG A 39 11.52 -3.93 -7.67
C ARG A 39 12.22 -3.40 -8.92
N ALA A 40 12.94 -4.24 -9.65
CA ALA A 40 13.62 -3.87 -10.88
C ALA A 40 12.67 -3.66 -12.08
N MET A 41 11.39 -4.04 -11.95
CA MET A 41 10.39 -3.84 -13.01
C MET A 41 9.91 -2.39 -13.04
N SER A 42 9.82 -1.80 -14.23
CA SER A 42 9.52 -0.36 -14.42
C SER A 42 8.16 0.08 -13.88
N ASP A 43 7.17 -0.80 -13.92
CA ASP A 43 5.78 -0.49 -13.55
C ASP A 43 5.46 -0.74 -12.07
N VAL A 44 6.45 -1.21 -11.30
CA VAL A 44 6.31 -1.48 -9.87
C VAL A 44 6.58 -0.22 -9.06
N LYS A 45 5.62 0.17 -8.24
CA LYS A 45 5.70 1.32 -7.32
C LYS A 45 6.02 0.89 -5.90
N THR A 46 5.35 -0.15 -5.42
CA THR A 46 5.50 -0.65 -4.06
C THR A 46 5.51 -2.18 -4.07
N VAL A 47 6.39 -2.78 -3.28
CA VAL A 47 6.45 -4.23 -3.08
C VAL A 47 6.14 -4.56 -1.64
N HIS A 48 5.11 -5.38 -1.45
CA HIS A 48 4.72 -5.96 -0.17
C HIS A 48 5.20 -7.40 -0.13
N ASN A 49 6.33 -7.65 0.53
CA ASN A 49 6.94 -8.98 0.57
C ASN A 49 6.51 -9.74 1.84
N TYR A 50 5.51 -10.61 1.67
CA TYR A 50 4.99 -11.52 2.69
C TYR A 50 5.42 -12.97 2.46
N ILE A 51 6.47 -13.20 1.67
CA ILE A 51 7.08 -14.52 1.53
C ILE A 51 7.63 -14.96 2.89
N THR A 52 7.35 -16.20 3.27
CA THR A 52 7.90 -16.83 4.48
C THR A 52 9.08 -17.73 4.13
N VAL A 53 10.02 -17.85 5.05
CA VAL A 53 11.13 -18.80 4.94
C VAL A 53 10.71 -20.11 5.59
N GLY A 54 10.72 -21.19 4.82
CA GLY A 54 10.31 -22.51 5.27
C GLY A 54 9.86 -23.41 4.14
N ASN A 55 9.28 -24.54 4.51
CA ASN A 55 8.75 -25.50 3.56
C ASN A 55 7.49 -24.99 2.88
N GLN A 56 7.22 -25.46 1.68
CA GLN A 56 5.98 -25.19 0.98
C GLN A 56 4.78 -25.74 1.77
N ILE A 57 3.66 -24.99 1.74
CA ILE A 57 2.40 -25.46 2.30
C ILE A 57 1.87 -26.67 1.58
N SER A 58 1.03 -27.44 2.27
CA SER A 58 0.42 -28.66 1.71
C SER A 58 -0.61 -28.32 0.62
N TYR A 59 -0.89 -29.29 -0.25
CA TYR A 59 -1.96 -29.15 -1.24
C TYR A 59 -3.33 -28.89 -0.60
N SER A 60 -3.62 -29.54 0.54
CA SER A 60 -4.86 -29.30 1.28
C SER A 60 -4.98 -27.85 1.79
N THR A 61 -3.88 -27.27 2.25
CA THR A 61 -3.84 -25.86 2.63
C THR A 61 -4.11 -24.94 1.44
N ILE A 62 -3.49 -25.22 0.27
CA ILE A 62 -3.72 -24.46 -0.97
C ILE A 62 -5.21 -24.53 -1.37
N MET A 63 -5.84 -25.68 -1.27
CA MET A 63 -7.28 -25.83 -1.58
C MET A 63 -8.16 -25.08 -0.61
N GLN A 64 -7.82 -25.07 0.67
CA GLN A 64 -8.51 -24.30 1.69
C GLN A 64 -8.39 -22.79 1.43
N ASP A 65 -7.20 -22.30 1.14
CA ASP A 65 -6.94 -20.90 0.79
C ASP A 65 -7.74 -20.46 -0.46
N THR A 66 -7.80 -21.33 -1.46
CA THR A 66 -8.61 -21.09 -2.67
C THR A 66 -10.10 -20.94 -2.31
N SER A 67 -10.62 -21.78 -1.41
CA SER A 67 -11.99 -21.70 -0.95
C SER A 67 -12.27 -20.41 -0.17
N VAL A 68 -11.34 -19.99 0.68
CA VAL A 68 -11.43 -18.72 1.41
C VAL A 68 -11.47 -17.53 0.45
N THR A 69 -10.61 -17.53 -0.56
CA THR A 69 -10.59 -16.46 -1.60
C THR A 69 -11.93 -16.41 -2.34
N ALA A 70 -12.46 -17.55 -2.77
CA ALA A 70 -13.72 -17.61 -3.49
C ALA A 70 -14.91 -17.15 -2.62
N ASN A 71 -14.97 -17.58 -1.36
CA ASN A 71 -15.99 -17.17 -0.42
C ASN A 71 -15.94 -15.67 -0.12
N THR A 72 -14.75 -15.13 0.10
CA THR A 72 -14.57 -13.70 0.34
C THR A 72 -15.01 -12.87 -0.85
N ARG A 73 -14.66 -13.28 -2.06
CA ARG A 73 -15.11 -12.61 -3.29
C ARG A 73 -16.64 -12.66 -3.39
N GLY A 74 -17.26 -13.79 -3.07
CA GLY A 74 -18.71 -13.93 -3.05
C GLY A 74 -19.39 -13.00 -2.05
N LEU A 75 -18.81 -12.82 -0.86
CA LEU A 75 -19.32 -11.88 0.15
C LEU A 75 -19.25 -10.42 -0.34
N ILE A 76 -18.14 -10.01 -0.95
CA ILE A 76 -17.95 -8.66 -1.48
C ILE A 76 -18.97 -8.39 -2.61
N MET A 77 -19.14 -9.34 -3.53
CA MET A 77 -20.08 -9.21 -4.65
C MET A 77 -21.52 -9.15 -4.15
N LYS A 78 -21.88 -9.99 -3.19
CA LYS A 78 -23.24 -10.03 -2.60
C LYS A 78 -23.58 -8.73 -1.86
N ALA A 79 -22.63 -8.18 -1.14
CA ALA A 79 -22.82 -6.92 -0.42
C ALA A 79 -22.88 -5.71 -1.35
N ALA A 80 -22.38 -5.82 -2.57
CA ALA A 80 -22.33 -4.78 -3.60
C ALA A 80 -21.72 -3.45 -3.12
N VAL A 81 -20.85 -3.52 -2.11
CA VAL A 81 -20.26 -2.33 -1.47
C VAL A 81 -19.08 -1.78 -2.25
N VAL A 82 -18.37 -2.65 -2.97
CA VAL A 82 -17.18 -2.31 -3.74
C VAL A 82 -17.21 -3.06 -5.08
N SER A 83 -16.85 -2.38 -6.15
CA SER A 83 -16.68 -3.03 -7.46
C SER A 83 -15.51 -4.01 -7.44
N ASP A 84 -15.69 -5.20 -8.03
CA ASP A 84 -14.64 -6.21 -8.18
C ASP A 84 -13.39 -5.67 -8.92
N ALA A 85 -13.57 -4.66 -9.78
CA ALA A 85 -12.46 -3.99 -10.46
C ALA A 85 -11.56 -3.14 -9.54
N LYS A 86 -12.04 -2.79 -8.35
CA LYS A 86 -11.34 -1.92 -7.39
C LYS A 86 -10.53 -2.68 -6.34
N VAL A 87 -10.68 -4.00 -6.26
CA VAL A 87 -10.02 -4.85 -5.26
C VAL A 87 -9.41 -6.09 -5.88
N ARG A 88 -8.35 -6.58 -5.26
CA ARG A 88 -7.70 -7.85 -5.55
C ARG A 88 -7.57 -8.65 -4.26
N ILE A 89 -7.94 -9.92 -4.29
CA ILE A 89 -7.98 -10.77 -3.10
C ILE A 89 -7.13 -12.01 -3.35
N HIS A 90 -6.28 -12.33 -2.38
CA HIS A 90 -5.45 -13.52 -2.38
C HIS A 90 -5.36 -14.09 -0.96
N THR A 91 -5.41 -15.41 -0.84
CA THR A 91 -5.21 -16.11 0.44
C THR A 91 -4.00 -17.02 0.33
N GLU A 92 -3.11 -16.95 1.31
CA GLU A 92 -1.92 -17.78 1.41
C GLU A 92 -1.69 -18.21 2.86
N ASP A 93 -1.62 -19.52 3.08
CA ASP A 93 -1.40 -20.14 4.40
C ASP A 93 -2.34 -19.59 5.50
N GLY A 94 -3.62 -19.49 5.17
CA GLY A 94 -4.66 -18.98 6.08
C GLY A 94 -4.67 -17.46 6.27
N VAL A 95 -3.82 -16.71 5.61
CA VAL A 95 -3.79 -15.25 5.66
C VAL A 95 -4.47 -14.69 4.41
N LEU A 96 -5.50 -13.88 4.61
CA LEU A 96 -6.22 -13.19 3.56
C LEU A 96 -5.58 -11.81 3.31
N TYR A 97 -5.18 -11.57 2.08
CA TYR A 97 -4.66 -10.28 1.61
C TYR A 97 -5.70 -9.59 0.73
N VAL A 98 -5.97 -8.33 1.02
CA VAL A 98 -6.89 -7.51 0.24
C VAL A 98 -6.15 -6.26 -0.24
N MET A 99 -5.97 -6.15 -1.54
CA MET A 99 -5.41 -4.97 -2.21
C MET A 99 -6.54 -4.16 -2.82
N GLY A 100 -6.39 -2.85 -2.86
CA GLY A 100 -7.42 -2.02 -3.48
C GLY A 100 -7.05 -0.54 -3.54
N ARG A 101 -7.86 0.20 -4.31
CA ARG A 101 -7.85 1.66 -4.36
C ARG A 101 -9.27 2.14 -4.15
N LEU A 102 -9.56 2.66 -2.96
CA LEU A 102 -10.90 2.92 -2.46
C LEU A 102 -10.98 4.29 -1.80
N ASN A 103 -12.17 4.87 -1.77
CA ASN A 103 -12.46 6.02 -0.92
C ASN A 103 -12.75 5.59 0.53
N GLY A 104 -12.89 6.56 1.45
CA GLY A 104 -13.11 6.27 2.86
C GLY A 104 -14.39 5.49 3.15
N ALA A 105 -15.49 5.78 2.45
CA ALA A 105 -16.76 5.05 2.60
C ALA A 105 -16.64 3.60 2.13
N GLU A 106 -16.02 3.37 0.97
CA GLU A 106 -15.78 2.03 0.43
C GLU A 106 -14.87 1.18 1.35
N ILE A 107 -13.86 1.82 1.99
CA ILE A 107 -12.99 1.14 2.97
C ILE A 107 -13.80 0.69 4.19
N THR A 108 -14.67 1.54 4.70
CA THR A 108 -15.54 1.21 5.84
C THR A 108 -16.45 0.04 5.52
N ASP A 109 -17.11 0.07 4.36
CA ASP A 109 -18.00 -0.98 3.90
C ASP A 109 -17.25 -2.29 3.67
N LEU A 110 -16.09 -2.25 3.03
CA LEU A 110 -15.23 -3.41 2.83
C LEU A 110 -14.84 -4.05 4.17
N ASN A 111 -14.43 -3.26 5.15
CA ASN A 111 -14.06 -3.77 6.47
C ASN A 111 -15.22 -4.48 7.17
N GLN A 112 -16.46 -3.99 7.03
CA GLN A 112 -17.64 -4.67 7.57
C GLN A 112 -17.86 -6.04 6.91
N VAL A 113 -17.66 -6.14 5.59
CA VAL A 113 -17.77 -7.41 4.87
C VAL A 113 -16.66 -8.38 5.29
N LEU A 114 -15.44 -7.90 5.45
CA LEU A 114 -14.29 -8.72 5.83
C LEU A 114 -14.44 -9.34 7.23
N GLN A 115 -15.19 -8.71 8.14
CA GLN A 115 -15.52 -9.29 9.46
C GLN A 115 -16.35 -10.58 9.36
N GLN A 116 -17.00 -10.84 8.24
CA GLN A 116 -17.80 -12.05 8.00
C GLN A 116 -16.98 -13.21 7.45
N VAL A 117 -15.72 -12.96 7.09
CA VAL A 117 -14.83 -13.99 6.54
C VAL A 117 -14.40 -14.96 7.63
N GLY A 118 -14.68 -16.24 7.42
CA GLY A 118 -14.24 -17.33 8.29
C GLY A 118 -13.03 -18.09 7.74
N ASN A 119 -12.49 -18.98 8.57
CA ASN A 119 -11.38 -19.89 8.22
C ASN A 119 -10.09 -19.18 7.83
N VAL A 120 -9.85 -17.99 8.35
CA VAL A 120 -8.60 -17.25 8.23
C VAL A 120 -7.97 -17.02 9.60
N THR A 121 -6.65 -17.03 9.64
CA THR A 121 -5.88 -16.70 10.86
C THR A 121 -5.64 -15.21 10.98
N LYS A 122 -5.58 -14.50 9.83
CA LYS A 122 -5.29 -13.07 9.76
C LYS A 122 -5.83 -12.47 8.45
N ILE A 123 -6.22 -11.21 8.51
CA ILE A 123 -6.57 -10.39 7.34
C ILE A 123 -5.61 -9.22 7.26
N ILE A 124 -4.95 -9.06 6.12
CA ILE A 124 -4.06 -7.94 5.84
C ILE A 124 -4.67 -7.10 4.71
N THR A 125 -4.97 -5.85 5.01
CA THR A 125 -5.50 -4.90 4.04
C THR A 125 -4.37 -3.99 3.53
N LEU A 126 -4.16 -4.01 2.22
CA LEU A 126 -3.19 -3.20 1.49
C LEU A 126 -3.95 -2.27 0.55
N VAL A 127 -4.76 -1.40 1.15
CA VAL A 127 -5.71 -0.54 0.43
C VAL A 127 -5.23 0.90 0.45
N ASP A 128 -5.12 1.50 -0.72
CA ASP A 128 -4.83 2.91 -0.90
C ASP A 128 -6.13 3.72 -0.77
N ASN A 129 -6.14 4.71 0.12
CA ASN A 129 -7.23 5.68 0.21
C ASN A 129 -6.99 6.81 -0.80
N ILE A 130 -7.82 6.84 -1.85
CA ILE A 130 -7.68 7.81 -2.95
C ILE A 130 -7.97 9.26 -2.53
N GLU A 131 -8.73 9.48 -1.46
CA GLU A 131 -9.03 10.82 -0.94
C GLU A 131 -7.82 11.44 -0.22
N GLN A 132 -7.05 10.62 0.51
CA GLN A 132 -5.84 11.09 1.19
C GLN A 132 -4.73 11.46 0.19
N GLN A 133 -4.60 10.73 -0.90
CA GLN A 133 -3.63 11.04 -1.95
C GLN A 133 -3.93 12.38 -2.63
N SER A 134 -5.20 12.71 -2.82
CA SER A 134 -5.62 14.00 -3.41
C SER A 134 -5.27 15.19 -2.50
N GLN A 135 -5.35 15.03 -1.17
CA GLN A 135 -4.99 16.07 -0.20
C GLN A 135 -3.48 16.33 -0.16
N THR A 136 -2.66 15.29 -0.29
CA THR A 136 -1.19 15.44 -0.30
C THR A 136 -0.72 16.22 -1.53
N THR A 137 -1.35 16.02 -2.68
CA THR A 137 -1.03 16.75 -3.91
C THR A 137 -1.48 18.22 -3.82
N SER A 138 -2.59 18.51 -3.14
CA SER A 138 -3.09 19.88 -2.95
C SER A 138 -2.26 20.70 -1.94
N ALA A 139 -1.63 20.03 -0.96
CA ALA A 139 -0.80 20.71 0.04
C ALA A 139 0.51 21.28 -0.55
N PHE A 140 0.97 20.78 -1.69
CA PHE A 140 2.13 21.34 -2.41
C PHE A 140 1.78 22.46 -3.38
N ALA A 141 0.49 22.78 -3.57
CA ALA A 141 -0.01 23.82 -4.44
C ALA A 141 -0.41 25.11 -3.68
N SER A 142 0.17 25.36 -2.51
CA SER A 142 0.00 26.65 -1.85
C SER A 142 0.70 27.73 -2.68
N PRO A 143 0.00 28.78 -3.11
CA PRO A 143 0.64 29.91 -3.78
C PRO A 143 1.62 30.55 -2.81
N MET A 144 2.85 30.78 -3.27
CA MET A 144 3.80 31.66 -2.58
C MET A 144 3.09 32.99 -2.33
N ILE A 145 2.83 33.32 -1.06
CA ILE A 145 2.43 34.65 -0.68
C ILE A 145 3.65 35.53 -0.96
N ASN A 146 3.52 36.36 -1.96
CA ASN A 146 4.50 37.38 -2.31
C ASN A 146 4.47 38.40 -1.17
N SER A 147 5.34 38.21 -0.18
CA SER A 147 5.60 39.23 0.84
C SER A 147 6.35 40.35 0.15
N THR A 148 5.66 41.40 -0.20
CA THR A 148 6.27 42.69 -0.60
C THR A 148 7.15 43.13 0.55
N PRO A 149 8.46 43.41 0.34
CA PRO A 149 9.26 44.05 1.39
C PRO A 149 8.69 45.44 1.65
N THR A 150 8.24 45.67 2.85
CA THR A 150 7.93 47.03 3.31
C THR A 150 9.26 47.76 3.34
N GLU A 151 9.44 48.68 2.42
CA GLU A 151 10.54 49.61 2.37
C GLU A 151 10.48 50.47 3.63
N GLN A 152 11.36 50.21 4.59
CA GLN A 152 11.61 51.11 5.71
C GLN A 152 12.43 52.27 5.19
N THR A 153 11.81 53.41 5.05
CA THR A 153 12.45 54.70 4.87
C THR A 153 13.44 54.95 6.01
N PRO A 154 14.71 55.26 5.74
CA PRO A 154 15.64 55.63 6.78
C PRO A 154 15.21 56.95 7.39
N VAL A 155 15.04 56.97 8.72
CA VAL A 155 14.86 58.21 9.47
C VAL A 155 16.15 59.01 9.37
N ALA A 156 16.07 60.17 8.76
CA ALA A 156 17.16 61.14 8.73
C ALA A 156 17.50 61.59 10.15
N ILE A 157 18.72 61.33 10.59
CA ILE A 157 19.25 61.88 11.86
C ILE A 157 19.58 63.33 11.59
N ASP A 158 18.90 64.21 12.30
CA ASP A 158 19.16 65.65 12.29
C ASP A 158 20.53 65.92 12.95
N PRO A 159 21.48 66.60 12.27
CA PRO A 159 22.82 66.83 12.81
C PRO A 159 22.94 67.97 13.79
N ASP A 160 21.85 68.62 14.25
CA ASP A 160 21.87 69.82 15.03
C ASP A 160 21.54 69.68 16.52
N GLN A 161 21.85 68.56 17.11
CA GLN A 161 21.74 68.39 18.58
C GLN A 161 23.12 67.97 19.16
N VAL A 162 24.08 68.90 19.09
CA VAL A 162 25.27 68.88 19.93
C VAL A 162 25.17 70.05 20.87
N GLU A 163 24.74 69.86 22.09
CA GLU A 163 24.92 70.82 23.15
C GLU A 163 26.36 70.72 23.70
N PRO A 164 27.02 71.84 23.90
CA PRO A 164 28.33 71.83 24.54
C PRO A 164 28.20 72.02 26.04
N ASN A 165 28.86 71.12 26.79
CA ASN A 165 29.44 71.46 28.08
C ASN A 165 30.51 70.48 28.51
#